data_fa4717628d501465814e374bdbadaf90
#
_entry.id   fa4717628d501465814e374bdbadaf90
#
_cell.length_a   1.000
_cell.length_b   1.000
_cell.length_c   1.000
_cell.angle_alpha   90.00
_cell.angle_beta   90.00
_cell.angle_gamma   90.00
#
_symmetry.space_group_name_H-M   'P 1'
#
loop_
_entity.id
_entity.type
_entity.pdbx_description
1 polymer ?
#
loop_
_entity_poly.entity_id
_entity_poly.type
_entity_poly.pdbx_seq_one_letter_code
_entity_poly.pdbx_strand_id
1 'polypeptide(L)'
;MSESQPVELQIPMPWGHIAGCWYGSRHLRPLLALHGWQDNAGSFARLAPLIAPHRPLLAIDLPGHGRSTHFPTGFYYHFNDFIRVVHRVVRYYKWRKISFLGHSLGAALSFYYAALFPTKVDMIIAIDALTTPYFPPNIQITLTSVMTEKALNEEDRLQEPAPLYTYESLKDLLYRGSEQSVELEHCEFLLERSVRRVQSNPDMYYFARDNRVKLVEMLFTQPELVNALAERVRNIHYLVLKAELSDYINLEKQKEVINVLRANNHTFELHILKREKHHAHLNSPHRVAAIVVRFLRMAYGGGRTNNKLNGKL
;
A
#
# COMPACT_ATOMS: atom_id res chain seq x y z
N MET A 1 -12.82 11.16 24.47
CA MET A 1 -11.99 9.94 24.50
C MET A 1 -10.69 10.33 23.83
N SER A 2 -9.55 10.28 24.53
CA SER A 2 -8.26 10.66 23.95
C SER A 2 -8.00 9.76 22.75
N GLU A 3 -7.80 10.37 21.59
CA GLU A 3 -7.26 9.67 20.42
C GLU A 3 -5.91 9.08 20.86
N SER A 4 -5.87 7.76 21.06
CA SER A 4 -4.61 7.11 21.39
C SER A 4 -3.69 7.30 20.18
N GLN A 5 -2.53 7.93 20.43
CA GLN A 5 -1.51 8.10 19.39
C GLN A 5 -1.18 6.73 18.76
N PRO A 6 -0.83 6.72 17.46
CA PRO A 6 -0.43 5.48 16.79
C PRO A 6 0.77 4.86 17.51
N VAL A 7 0.77 3.54 17.62
CA VAL A 7 1.88 2.81 18.22
C VAL A 7 2.81 2.30 17.13
N GLU A 8 4.04 2.82 17.12
CA GLU A 8 5.10 2.29 16.26
C GLU A 8 5.45 0.86 16.67
N LEU A 9 5.71 0.01 15.69
CA LEU A 9 6.11 -1.37 15.91
C LEU A 9 7.08 -1.85 14.84
N GLN A 10 7.79 -2.92 15.17
CA GLN A 10 8.68 -3.61 14.26
C GLN A 10 8.31 -5.09 14.22
N ILE A 11 8.12 -5.63 13.02
CA ILE A 11 7.82 -7.04 12.78
C ILE A 11 9.11 -7.70 12.29
N PRO A 12 9.67 -8.68 13.03
CA PRO A 12 10.95 -9.28 12.66
C PRO A 12 10.87 -10.03 11.34
N MET A 13 11.91 -9.87 10.54
CA MET A 13 12.12 -10.53 9.24
C MET A 13 13.52 -11.16 9.23
N PRO A 14 13.79 -12.14 8.37
CA PRO A 14 15.13 -12.78 8.30
C PRO A 14 16.29 -11.81 7.99
N TRP A 15 15.98 -10.66 7.37
CA TRP A 15 16.97 -9.64 6.98
C TRP A 15 16.88 -8.34 7.83
N GLY A 16 16.03 -8.31 8.87
CA GLY A 16 15.83 -7.14 9.71
C GLY A 16 14.40 -7.05 10.23
N HIS A 17 13.64 -6.00 9.85
CA HIS A 17 12.26 -5.81 10.30
C HIS A 17 11.41 -5.07 9.25
N ILE A 18 10.11 -5.25 9.36
CA ILE A 18 9.09 -4.39 8.75
C ILE A 18 8.57 -3.45 9.85
N ALA A 19 8.68 -2.15 9.61
CA ALA A 19 8.13 -1.13 10.49
C ALA A 19 6.65 -0.91 10.18
N GLY A 20 5.89 -0.44 11.17
CA GLY A 20 4.48 -0.09 10.97
C GLY A 20 3.92 0.74 12.10
N CYS A 21 2.76 1.32 11.84
CA CYS A 21 1.96 2.10 12.78
C CYS A 21 0.65 1.39 13.05
N TRP A 22 0.38 1.10 14.32
CA TRP A 22 -0.89 0.54 14.75
C TRP A 22 -1.82 1.63 15.28
N TYR A 23 -2.99 1.73 14.72
CA TYR A 23 -4.05 2.66 15.11
C TYR A 23 -5.22 1.89 15.74
N GLY A 24 -5.70 2.35 16.90
CA GLY A 24 -6.86 1.79 17.58
C GLY A 24 -6.58 0.56 18.42
N SER A 25 -7.62 -0.20 18.76
CA SER A 25 -7.56 -1.32 19.71
C SER A 25 -6.67 -2.46 19.21
N ARG A 26 -5.79 -2.96 20.08
CA ARG A 26 -4.95 -4.15 19.80
C ARG A 26 -5.66 -5.49 20.06
N HIS A 27 -6.87 -5.45 20.63
CA HIS A 27 -7.66 -6.67 20.90
C HIS A 27 -8.46 -7.16 19.69
N LEU A 28 -8.51 -6.35 18.62
CA LEU A 28 -9.22 -6.68 17.40
C LEU A 28 -8.22 -6.84 16.25
N ARG A 29 -8.51 -7.75 15.34
CA ARG A 29 -7.74 -7.90 14.10
C ARG A 29 -7.88 -6.62 13.26
N PRO A 30 -6.75 -5.98 12.85
CA PRO A 30 -6.79 -4.73 12.11
C PRO A 30 -7.12 -4.95 10.63
N LEU A 31 -7.41 -3.84 9.93
CA LEU A 31 -7.13 -3.73 8.52
C LEU A 31 -5.61 -3.65 8.34
N LEU A 32 -5.04 -4.47 7.47
CA LEU A 32 -3.64 -4.32 7.07
C LEU A 32 -3.58 -3.29 5.93
N ALA A 33 -3.00 -2.13 6.22
CA ALA A 33 -2.88 -1.05 5.26
C ALA A 33 -1.54 -1.14 4.52
N LEU A 34 -1.61 -1.15 3.18
CA LEU A 34 -0.48 -1.26 2.27
C LEU A 34 -0.43 -0.01 1.39
N HIS A 35 0.68 0.71 1.46
CA HIS A 35 0.90 1.98 0.76
C HIS A 35 1.24 1.81 -0.73
N GLY A 36 1.27 2.91 -1.47
CA GLY A 36 1.64 3.01 -2.87
C GLY A 36 3.15 2.89 -3.12
N TRP A 37 3.51 2.79 -4.40
CA TRP A 37 4.91 2.77 -4.81
C TRP A 37 5.64 4.05 -4.38
N GLN A 38 6.79 3.89 -3.73
CA GLN A 38 7.60 4.95 -3.16
C GLN A 38 6.97 5.77 -2.00
N ASP A 39 5.78 5.40 -1.56
CA ASP A 39 5.15 5.92 -0.34
C ASP A 39 5.71 5.24 0.93
N ASN A 40 4.99 5.34 2.01
CA ASN A 40 5.20 4.64 3.27
C ASN A 40 3.91 4.66 4.11
N ALA A 41 3.93 4.09 5.31
CA ALA A 41 2.78 4.03 6.21
C ALA A 41 2.20 5.42 6.57
N GLY A 42 2.99 6.49 6.45
CA GLY A 42 2.54 7.88 6.62
C GLY A 42 1.45 8.30 5.62
N SER A 43 1.34 7.61 4.48
CA SER A 43 0.25 7.79 3.51
C SER A 43 -1.14 7.66 4.15
N PHE A 44 -1.25 6.85 5.22
CA PHE A 44 -2.50 6.63 5.94
C PHE A 44 -2.65 7.50 7.20
N ALA A 45 -1.68 8.34 7.54
CA ALA A 45 -1.66 9.06 8.82
C ALA A 45 -2.90 9.94 9.05
N ARG A 46 -3.46 10.52 7.99
CA ARG A 46 -4.68 11.34 8.07
C ARG A 46 -5.97 10.51 8.03
N LEU A 47 -5.96 9.37 7.35
CA LEU A 47 -7.13 8.50 7.19
C LEU A 47 -7.31 7.55 8.38
N ALA A 48 -6.21 6.97 8.88
CA ALA A 48 -6.24 5.93 9.90
C ALA A 48 -6.96 6.34 11.20
N PRO A 49 -6.77 7.55 11.76
CA PRO A 49 -7.49 8.00 12.96
C PRO A 49 -9.02 8.03 12.77
N LEU A 50 -9.49 8.31 11.56
CA LEU A 50 -10.92 8.36 11.23
C LEU A 50 -11.56 6.96 11.13
N ILE A 51 -10.76 5.96 10.77
CA ILE A 51 -11.23 4.56 10.63
C ILE A 51 -11.06 3.78 11.94
N ALA A 52 -9.99 4.04 12.69
CA ALA A 52 -9.59 3.27 13.87
C ALA A 52 -10.68 3.07 14.93
N PRO A 53 -11.59 4.02 15.20
CA PRO A 53 -12.73 3.81 16.10
C PRO A 53 -13.70 2.72 15.65
N HIS A 54 -13.75 2.41 14.36
CA HIS A 54 -14.63 1.41 13.78
C HIS A 54 -13.91 0.07 13.51
N ARG A 55 -12.64 0.13 13.11
CA ARG A 55 -11.78 -1.01 12.91
C ARG A 55 -10.32 -0.59 13.09
N PRO A 56 -9.52 -1.28 13.95
CA PRO A 56 -8.10 -0.99 14.06
C PRO A 56 -7.41 -1.11 12.70
N LEU A 57 -6.30 -0.40 12.55
CA LEU A 57 -5.54 -0.39 11.33
C LEU A 57 -4.05 -0.57 11.65
N LEU A 58 -3.39 -1.46 10.92
CA LEU A 58 -1.94 -1.61 10.91
C LEU A 58 -1.42 -1.17 9.55
N ALA A 59 -0.85 0.03 9.48
CA ALA A 59 -0.14 0.50 8.30
C ALA A 59 1.31 0.06 8.39
N ILE A 60 1.81 -0.66 7.39
CA ILE A 60 3.21 -1.11 7.34
C ILE A 60 3.99 -0.36 6.27
N ASP A 61 5.27 -0.13 6.52
CA ASP A 61 6.21 0.25 5.49
C ASP A 61 6.67 -1.01 4.75
N LEU A 62 6.45 -1.09 3.45
CA LEU A 62 6.99 -2.18 2.62
C LEU A 62 8.53 -2.18 2.66
N PRO A 63 9.22 -3.32 2.42
CA PRO A 63 10.67 -3.34 2.45
C PRO A 63 11.30 -2.26 1.55
N GLY A 64 12.37 -1.65 2.02
CA GLY A 64 13.04 -0.54 1.34
C GLY A 64 12.34 0.81 1.44
N HIS A 65 11.16 0.88 2.05
CA HIS A 65 10.39 2.10 2.25
C HIS A 65 10.33 2.50 3.72
N GLY A 66 10.12 3.78 3.97
CA GLY A 66 9.86 4.34 5.29
C GLY A 66 10.93 3.99 6.32
N ARG A 67 10.52 3.29 7.39
CA ARG A 67 11.37 2.83 8.49
C ARG A 67 11.66 1.33 8.44
N SER A 68 11.23 0.64 7.39
CA SER A 68 11.52 -0.78 7.18
C SER A 68 12.94 -1.01 6.70
N THR A 69 13.51 -2.16 7.08
CA THR A 69 14.86 -2.56 6.63
C THR A 69 14.88 -2.78 5.11
N HIS A 70 15.97 -2.36 4.49
CA HIS A 70 16.24 -2.63 3.08
C HIS A 70 16.58 -4.11 2.85
N PHE A 71 16.38 -4.60 1.64
CA PHE A 71 16.94 -5.90 1.26
C PHE A 71 18.46 -5.83 1.20
N PRO A 72 19.16 -6.94 1.47
CA PRO A 72 20.61 -7.01 1.31
C PRO A 72 21.06 -6.58 -0.09
N THR A 73 22.30 -6.11 -0.20
CA THR A 73 22.94 -5.85 -1.51
C THR A 73 22.92 -7.11 -2.36
N GLY A 74 22.74 -6.96 -3.67
CA GLY A 74 22.59 -8.07 -4.62
C GLY A 74 21.17 -8.62 -4.73
N PHE A 75 20.20 -8.07 -3.96
CA PHE A 75 18.78 -8.41 -4.08
C PHE A 75 17.99 -7.21 -4.57
N TYR A 76 17.12 -7.44 -5.53
CA TYR A 76 16.22 -6.43 -6.08
C TYR A 76 14.82 -6.53 -5.44
N TYR A 77 14.00 -5.51 -5.69
CA TYR A 77 12.62 -5.47 -5.22
C TYR A 77 11.68 -5.94 -6.33
N HIS A 78 11.10 -7.13 -6.16
CA HIS A 78 10.10 -7.66 -7.07
C HIS A 78 8.71 -7.59 -6.43
N PHE A 79 7.68 -7.43 -7.23
CA PHE A 79 6.29 -7.42 -6.76
C PHE A 79 5.96 -8.65 -5.89
N ASN A 80 6.44 -9.84 -6.30
CA ASN A 80 6.23 -11.08 -5.54
C ASN A 80 6.90 -11.09 -4.16
N ASP A 81 7.97 -10.34 -3.96
CA ASP A 81 8.63 -10.25 -2.66
C ASP A 81 7.77 -9.47 -1.67
N PHE A 82 7.08 -8.44 -2.12
CA PHE A 82 6.10 -7.74 -1.30
C PHE A 82 4.95 -8.65 -0.88
N ILE A 83 4.45 -9.52 -1.77
CA ILE A 83 3.44 -10.54 -1.43
C ILE A 83 3.99 -11.50 -0.35
N ARG A 84 5.24 -11.96 -0.49
CA ARG A 84 5.89 -12.82 0.53
C ARG A 84 6.02 -12.10 1.87
N VAL A 85 6.36 -10.82 1.86
CA VAL A 85 6.44 -10.00 3.08
C VAL A 85 5.07 -9.88 3.74
N VAL A 86 4.03 -9.53 3.00
CA VAL A 86 2.65 -9.49 3.51
C VAL A 86 2.27 -10.83 4.13
N HIS A 87 2.61 -11.95 3.46
CA HIS A 87 2.33 -13.28 3.99
C HIS A 87 3.11 -13.58 5.29
N ARG A 88 4.36 -13.10 5.42
CA ARG A 88 5.14 -13.20 6.68
C ARG A 88 4.47 -12.42 7.81
N VAL A 89 3.97 -11.21 7.54
CA VAL A 89 3.22 -10.41 8.52
C VAL A 89 1.98 -11.16 9.01
N VAL A 90 1.19 -11.72 8.08
CA VAL A 90 -0.01 -12.52 8.41
C VAL A 90 0.36 -13.74 9.27
N ARG A 91 1.47 -14.42 8.96
CA ARG A 91 1.97 -15.55 9.75
C ARG A 91 2.50 -15.14 11.12
N TYR A 92 3.19 -14.03 11.22
CA TYR A 92 3.71 -13.51 12.49
C TYR A 92 2.60 -13.28 13.51
N TYR A 93 1.50 -12.62 13.07
CA TYR A 93 0.33 -12.42 13.91
C TYR A 93 -0.61 -13.62 13.99
N LYS A 94 -0.31 -14.73 13.33
CA LYS A 94 -1.15 -15.95 13.26
C LYS A 94 -2.60 -15.67 12.82
N TRP A 95 -2.81 -14.68 11.98
CA TRP A 95 -4.15 -14.35 11.49
C TRP A 95 -4.66 -15.45 10.54
N ARG A 96 -5.84 -15.98 10.86
CA ARG A 96 -6.51 -16.99 9.99
C ARG A 96 -7.04 -16.33 8.72
N LYS A 97 -7.57 -15.11 8.85
CA LYS A 97 -8.04 -14.27 7.75
C LYS A 97 -7.49 -12.86 7.90
N ILE A 98 -7.43 -12.12 6.82
CA ILE A 98 -6.97 -10.73 6.77
C ILE A 98 -7.94 -9.88 5.98
N SER A 99 -8.08 -8.61 6.40
CA SER A 99 -8.76 -7.55 5.66
C SER A 99 -7.73 -6.53 5.24
N PHE A 100 -7.75 -6.11 3.98
CA PHE A 100 -6.79 -5.15 3.42
C PHE A 100 -7.41 -3.76 3.23
N LEU A 101 -6.56 -2.75 3.40
CA LEU A 101 -6.76 -1.38 2.91
C LEU A 101 -5.53 -1.04 2.07
N GLY A 102 -5.63 -1.11 0.75
CA GLY A 102 -4.51 -0.89 -0.15
C GLY A 102 -4.65 0.41 -0.94
N HIS A 103 -3.57 1.18 -1.08
CA HIS A 103 -3.47 2.29 -2.00
C HIS A 103 -2.54 1.93 -3.15
N SER A 104 -2.92 2.20 -4.40
CA SER A 104 -2.06 2.03 -5.56
C SER A 104 -1.40 0.63 -5.61
N LEU A 105 -0.07 0.54 -5.53
CA LEU A 105 0.67 -0.73 -5.41
C LEU A 105 0.08 -1.63 -4.31
N GLY A 106 -0.26 -1.05 -3.14
CA GLY A 106 -0.85 -1.79 -2.03
C GLY A 106 -2.22 -2.40 -2.36
N ALA A 107 -3.03 -1.73 -3.20
CA ALA A 107 -4.29 -2.27 -3.69
C ALA A 107 -4.07 -3.45 -4.64
N ALA A 108 -3.14 -3.32 -5.58
CA ALA A 108 -2.74 -4.41 -6.46
C ALA A 108 -2.20 -5.61 -5.67
N LEU A 109 -1.33 -5.38 -4.67
CA LEU A 109 -0.83 -6.43 -3.77
C LEU A 109 -1.97 -7.16 -3.05
N SER A 110 -2.99 -6.43 -2.60
CA SER A 110 -4.16 -7.00 -1.91
C SER A 110 -4.96 -7.90 -2.85
N PHE A 111 -5.17 -7.48 -4.09
CA PHE A 111 -5.85 -8.27 -5.12
C PHE A 111 -5.08 -9.56 -5.42
N TYR A 112 -3.78 -9.48 -5.70
CA TYR A 112 -2.95 -10.65 -5.99
C TYR A 112 -2.86 -11.59 -4.78
N TYR A 113 -2.72 -11.03 -3.58
CA TYR A 113 -2.71 -11.84 -2.35
C TYR A 113 -4.03 -12.62 -2.19
N ALA A 114 -5.17 -11.99 -2.43
CA ALA A 114 -6.48 -12.66 -2.34
C ALA A 114 -6.64 -13.75 -3.40
N ALA A 115 -6.15 -13.54 -4.62
CA ALA A 115 -6.17 -14.55 -5.66
C ALA A 115 -5.27 -15.76 -5.34
N LEU A 116 -4.09 -15.52 -4.75
CA LEU A 116 -3.15 -16.57 -4.35
C LEU A 116 -3.62 -17.34 -3.11
N PHE A 117 -4.27 -16.64 -2.16
CA PHE A 117 -4.71 -17.19 -0.87
C PHE A 117 -6.21 -16.92 -0.62
N PRO A 118 -7.12 -17.44 -1.46
CA PRO A 118 -8.55 -17.05 -1.45
C PRO A 118 -9.26 -17.32 -0.13
N THR A 119 -8.82 -18.31 0.65
CA THR A 119 -9.41 -18.64 1.95
C THR A 119 -8.89 -17.74 3.10
N LYS A 120 -7.84 -16.97 2.85
CA LYS A 120 -7.18 -16.13 3.87
C LYS A 120 -7.63 -14.67 3.87
N VAL A 121 -8.42 -14.24 2.89
CA VAL A 121 -8.91 -12.87 2.81
C VAL A 121 -10.42 -12.85 3.06
N ASP A 122 -10.90 -11.84 3.73
CA ASP A 122 -12.34 -11.60 3.93
C ASP A 122 -12.79 -10.22 3.44
N MET A 123 -11.86 -9.28 3.25
CA MET A 123 -12.17 -7.94 2.76
C MET A 123 -10.99 -7.30 2.04
N ILE A 124 -11.31 -6.55 0.98
CA ILE A 124 -10.38 -5.61 0.33
C ILE A 124 -11.05 -4.25 0.20
N ILE A 125 -10.34 -3.22 0.61
CA ILE A 125 -10.61 -1.81 0.33
C ILE A 125 -9.48 -1.31 -0.55
N ALA A 126 -9.74 -1.13 -1.82
CA ALA A 126 -8.76 -0.74 -2.84
C ALA A 126 -8.93 0.74 -3.18
N ILE A 127 -7.88 1.53 -2.94
CA ILE A 127 -7.85 2.96 -3.25
C ILE A 127 -7.00 3.18 -4.48
N ASP A 128 -7.65 3.60 -5.52
CA ASP A 128 -7.15 4.07 -6.81
C ASP A 128 -6.16 3.14 -7.53
N ALA A 129 -6.30 1.86 -7.34
CA ALA A 129 -5.80 0.80 -8.22
C ALA A 129 -6.63 -0.48 -8.01
N LEU A 130 -6.63 -1.33 -9.02
CA LEU A 130 -7.34 -2.63 -8.98
C LEU A 130 -6.37 -3.78 -9.22
N THR A 131 -5.56 -3.68 -10.26
CA THR A 131 -4.56 -4.68 -10.67
C THR A 131 -3.23 -3.97 -10.99
N THR A 132 -2.19 -4.74 -11.31
CA THR A 132 -0.98 -4.17 -11.91
C THR A 132 -1.26 -3.64 -13.32
N PRO A 133 -0.53 -2.62 -13.79
CA PRO A 133 -0.71 -2.12 -15.14
C PRO A 133 -0.34 -3.19 -16.19
N TYR A 134 -1.08 -3.19 -17.29
CA TYR A 134 -0.76 -4.00 -18.47
C TYR A 134 0.07 -3.18 -19.46
N PHE A 135 1.12 -3.79 -19.97
CA PHE A 135 1.91 -3.25 -21.06
C PHE A 135 1.97 -4.26 -22.22
N PRO A 136 1.90 -3.83 -23.48
CA PRO A 136 2.14 -4.71 -24.62
C PRO A 136 3.50 -5.42 -24.54
N PRO A 137 3.66 -6.64 -25.06
CA PRO A 137 4.90 -7.44 -24.90
C PRO A 137 6.18 -6.73 -25.32
N ASN A 138 6.17 -5.99 -26.43
CA ASN A 138 7.32 -5.20 -26.88
C ASN A 138 7.72 -4.10 -25.87
N ILE A 139 6.76 -3.47 -25.22
CA ILE A 139 7.02 -2.47 -24.18
C ILE A 139 7.58 -3.15 -22.93
N GLN A 140 7.03 -4.32 -22.55
CA GLN A 140 7.54 -5.09 -21.41
C GLN A 140 9.02 -5.47 -21.59
N ILE A 141 9.40 -5.97 -22.79
CA ILE A 141 10.79 -6.32 -23.12
C ILE A 141 11.70 -5.10 -22.98
N THR A 142 11.30 -3.96 -23.55
CA THR A 142 12.07 -2.72 -23.46
C THR A 142 12.19 -2.21 -22.02
N LEU A 143 11.09 -2.23 -21.26
CA LEU A 143 11.10 -1.82 -19.85
C LEU A 143 12.02 -2.73 -19.02
N THR A 144 11.98 -4.06 -19.22
CA THR A 144 12.84 -5.00 -18.51
C THR A 144 14.31 -4.69 -18.75
N SER A 145 14.71 -4.48 -20.02
CA SER A 145 16.09 -4.13 -20.37
C SER A 145 16.54 -2.83 -19.68
N VAL A 146 15.75 -1.77 -19.82
CA VAL A 146 16.07 -0.46 -19.23
C VAL A 146 16.12 -0.53 -17.71
N MET A 147 15.19 -1.27 -17.08
CA MET A 147 15.14 -1.38 -15.61
C MET A 147 16.31 -2.22 -15.09
N THR A 148 16.74 -3.25 -15.81
CA THR A 148 17.92 -4.04 -15.44
C THR A 148 19.17 -3.16 -15.38
N GLU A 149 19.46 -2.41 -16.45
CA GLU A 149 20.62 -1.49 -16.47
C GLU A 149 20.55 -0.43 -15.36
N LYS A 150 19.38 0.17 -15.15
CA LYS A 150 19.20 1.13 -14.07
C LYS A 150 19.39 0.50 -12.69
N ALA A 151 18.95 -0.74 -12.50
CA ALA A 151 19.07 -1.45 -11.23
C ALA A 151 20.54 -1.71 -10.88
N LEU A 152 21.35 -2.16 -11.85
CA LEU A 152 22.79 -2.35 -11.66
C LEU A 152 23.49 -1.02 -11.37
N ASN A 153 23.17 0.05 -12.11
CA ASN A 153 23.71 1.38 -11.85
C ASN A 153 23.35 1.94 -10.46
N GLU A 154 22.14 1.68 -9.94
CA GLU A 154 21.77 2.08 -8.57
C GLU A 154 22.49 1.20 -7.54
N GLU A 155 22.76 -0.06 -7.83
CA GLU A 155 23.54 -0.95 -6.96
C GLU A 155 24.98 -0.49 -6.83
N ASP A 156 25.63 -0.11 -7.91
CA ASP A 156 26.99 0.45 -7.92
C ASP A 156 27.09 1.71 -7.07
N ARG A 157 26.00 2.48 -6.97
CA ARG A 157 25.92 3.72 -6.20
C ARG A 157 25.54 3.55 -4.73
N LEU A 158 25.26 2.35 -4.26
CA LEU A 158 24.84 2.12 -2.87
C LEU A 158 25.87 2.59 -1.83
N GLN A 159 27.14 2.69 -2.21
CA GLN A 159 28.23 3.17 -1.35
C GLN A 159 28.45 4.69 -1.46
N GLU A 160 27.79 5.37 -2.40
CA GLU A 160 27.90 6.82 -2.54
C GLU A 160 27.11 7.52 -1.43
N PRO A 161 27.60 8.69 -0.93
CA PRO A 161 26.84 9.50 0.00
C PRO A 161 25.48 9.92 -0.58
N ALA A 162 24.43 9.77 0.21
CA ALA A 162 23.11 10.22 -0.21
C ALA A 162 23.09 11.74 -0.48
N PRO A 163 22.42 12.22 -1.52
CA PRO A 163 22.22 13.64 -1.75
C PRO A 163 21.53 14.31 -0.56
N LEU A 164 22.01 15.49 -0.20
CA LEU A 164 21.50 16.27 0.92
C LEU A 164 20.59 17.40 0.44
N TYR A 165 19.52 17.64 1.21
CA TYR A 165 18.46 18.59 0.88
C TYR A 165 18.02 19.36 2.10
N THR A 166 17.54 20.59 1.93
CA THR A 166 16.71 21.25 2.95
C THR A 166 15.34 20.59 3.04
N TYR A 167 14.64 20.75 4.15
CA TYR A 167 13.30 20.17 4.32
C TYR A 167 12.30 20.67 3.26
N GLU A 168 12.36 21.98 2.94
CA GLU A 168 11.50 22.56 1.91
C GLU A 168 11.80 22.00 0.49
N SER A 169 13.09 21.79 0.18
CA SER A 169 13.45 21.13 -1.08
C SER A 169 12.92 19.71 -1.17
N LEU A 170 12.89 18.97 -0.04
CA LEU A 170 12.31 17.62 0.00
C LEU A 170 10.79 17.63 -0.22
N LYS A 171 10.07 18.61 0.35
CA LYS A 171 8.63 18.78 0.11
C LYS A 171 8.35 19.02 -1.37
N ASP A 172 9.09 19.92 -2.00
CA ASP A 172 8.95 20.22 -3.42
C ASP A 172 9.30 19.01 -4.31
N LEU A 173 10.37 18.27 -3.99
CA LEU A 173 10.74 17.05 -4.70
C LEU A 173 9.66 15.98 -4.59
N LEU A 174 9.06 15.79 -3.42
CA LEU A 174 7.99 14.83 -3.21
C LEU A 174 6.71 15.25 -3.95
N TYR A 175 6.35 16.52 -3.87
CA TYR A 175 5.22 17.09 -4.58
C TYR A 175 5.33 16.88 -6.09
N ARG A 176 6.48 17.21 -6.69
CA ARG A 176 6.73 16.98 -8.12
C ARG A 176 6.84 15.49 -8.45
N GLY A 177 7.54 14.72 -7.62
CA GLY A 177 7.75 13.28 -7.82
C GLY A 177 6.46 12.45 -7.73
N SER A 178 5.44 12.96 -7.02
CA SER A 178 4.09 12.38 -6.99
C SER A 178 3.20 12.87 -8.14
N GLU A 179 3.76 13.58 -9.14
CA GLU A 179 3.00 14.24 -10.20
C GLU A 179 1.90 15.15 -9.63
N GLN A 180 2.23 15.82 -8.52
CA GLN A 180 1.32 16.71 -7.78
C GLN A 180 0.03 16.01 -7.29
N SER A 181 0.05 14.70 -7.18
CA SER A 181 -1.08 13.94 -6.64
C SER A 181 -1.14 13.96 -5.11
N VAL A 182 -0.01 14.20 -4.44
CA VAL A 182 0.06 14.59 -3.01
C VAL A 182 0.09 16.12 -2.97
N GLU A 183 -0.82 16.74 -2.23
CA GLU A 183 -0.79 18.18 -2.04
C GLU A 183 0.43 18.60 -1.21
N LEU A 184 1.03 19.77 -1.52
CA LEU A 184 2.27 20.23 -0.92
C LEU A 184 2.20 20.28 0.61
N GLU A 185 1.08 20.71 1.16
CA GLU A 185 0.81 20.76 2.59
C GLU A 185 0.74 19.38 3.26
N HIS A 186 0.47 18.31 2.47
CA HIS A 186 0.37 16.94 2.96
C HIS A 186 1.65 16.12 2.76
N CYS A 187 2.66 16.66 2.08
CA CYS A 187 3.95 15.98 1.87
C CYS A 187 4.64 15.62 3.19
N GLU A 188 4.44 16.41 4.24
CA GLU A 188 5.05 16.18 5.56
C GLU A 188 4.73 14.80 6.14
N PHE A 189 3.51 14.27 5.94
CA PHE A 189 3.11 12.95 6.44
C PHE A 189 3.94 11.80 5.83
N LEU A 190 4.34 11.93 4.58
CA LEU A 190 5.24 10.98 3.93
C LEU A 190 6.70 11.23 4.30
N LEU A 191 7.12 12.49 4.38
CA LEU A 191 8.49 12.85 4.71
C LEU A 191 8.87 12.44 6.14
N GLU A 192 7.97 12.50 7.10
CA GLU A 192 8.22 12.08 8.49
C GLU A 192 8.86 10.69 8.59
N ARG A 193 8.48 9.78 7.69
CA ARG A 193 8.98 8.39 7.69
C ARG A 193 10.07 8.14 6.64
N SER A 194 10.15 8.95 5.60
CA SER A 194 11.04 8.71 4.46
C SER A 194 12.36 9.48 4.50
N VAL A 195 12.54 10.41 5.46
CA VAL A 195 13.79 11.20 5.55
C VAL A 195 14.53 10.98 6.85
N ARG A 196 15.83 11.23 6.81
CA ARG A 196 16.69 11.29 8.00
C ARG A 196 17.42 12.62 8.02
N ARG A 197 17.52 13.19 9.22
CA ARG A 197 18.28 14.40 9.49
C ARG A 197 19.76 14.08 9.55
N VAL A 198 20.60 14.93 8.99
CA VAL A 198 22.06 14.79 9.05
C VAL A 198 22.55 15.22 10.43
N GLN A 199 23.26 14.36 11.15
CA GLN A 199 23.71 14.67 12.52
C GLN A 199 24.70 15.85 12.57
N SER A 200 25.61 15.92 11.59
CA SER A 200 26.63 16.99 11.49
C SER A 200 26.08 18.29 10.93
N ASN A 201 24.92 18.31 10.31
CA ASN A 201 24.26 19.49 9.77
C ASN A 201 22.74 19.38 9.94
N PRO A 202 22.17 19.90 11.06
CA PRO A 202 20.77 19.73 11.40
C PRO A 202 19.76 20.33 10.43
N ASP A 203 20.18 21.21 9.54
CA ASP A 203 19.30 21.82 8.52
C ASP A 203 19.19 20.99 7.25
N MET A 204 20.01 19.92 7.16
CA MET A 204 20.06 19.05 6.01
C MET A 204 19.47 17.66 6.29
N TYR A 205 18.84 17.10 5.28
CA TYR A 205 18.16 15.82 5.30
C TYR A 205 18.51 15.01 4.05
N TYR A 206 18.28 13.70 4.12
CA TYR A 206 18.36 12.81 2.97
C TYR A 206 17.20 11.83 2.97
N PHE A 207 16.81 11.32 1.80
CA PHE A 207 15.86 10.23 1.72
C PHE A 207 16.49 8.94 2.25
N ALA A 208 15.83 8.32 3.23
CA ALA A 208 16.24 7.04 3.81
C ALA A 208 15.70 5.83 3.02
N ARG A 209 14.83 6.07 2.06
CA ARG A 209 14.32 5.04 1.17
C ARG A 209 15.45 4.44 0.34
N ASP A 210 15.42 3.12 0.16
CA ASP A 210 16.30 2.44 -0.76
C ASP A 210 16.06 2.90 -2.21
N ASN A 211 17.09 3.34 -2.90
CA ASN A 211 16.93 3.82 -4.28
C ASN A 211 16.48 2.71 -5.24
N ARG A 212 16.82 1.44 -4.95
CA ARG A 212 16.39 0.28 -5.75
C ARG A 212 14.87 0.11 -5.81
N VAL A 213 14.10 0.64 -4.85
CA VAL A 213 12.62 0.58 -4.90
C VAL A 213 12.01 1.45 -6.01
N LYS A 214 12.77 2.37 -6.59
CA LYS A 214 12.35 3.10 -7.81
C LYS A 214 12.23 2.17 -9.02
N LEU A 215 12.88 1.02 -8.94
CA LEU A 215 13.04 0.06 -10.03
C LEU A 215 12.36 -1.27 -9.70
N VAL A 216 11.29 -1.23 -8.89
CA VAL A 216 10.51 -2.43 -8.57
C VAL A 216 10.08 -3.11 -9.86
N GLU A 217 10.52 -4.35 -10.02
CA GLU A 217 10.06 -5.16 -11.13
C GLU A 217 8.59 -5.55 -10.90
N MET A 218 7.71 -4.83 -11.60
CA MET A 218 6.28 -5.11 -11.58
C MET A 218 6.01 -6.42 -12.31
N LEU A 219 5.05 -7.18 -11.83
CA LEU A 219 4.54 -8.32 -12.60
C LEU A 219 3.94 -7.81 -13.90
N PHE A 220 4.58 -8.16 -15.01
CA PHE A 220 3.99 -7.98 -16.32
C PHE A 220 2.91 -9.04 -16.52
N THR A 221 1.66 -8.61 -16.38
CA THR A 221 0.52 -9.51 -16.46
C THR A 221 -0.21 -9.37 -17.78
N GLN A 222 -0.45 -10.51 -18.42
CA GLN A 222 -1.34 -10.56 -19.57
C GLN A 222 -2.80 -10.50 -19.07
N PRO A 223 -3.73 -9.95 -19.87
CA PRO A 223 -5.14 -9.85 -19.50
C PRO A 223 -5.75 -11.19 -19.05
N GLU A 224 -5.37 -12.29 -19.71
CA GLU A 224 -5.86 -13.65 -19.40
C GLU A 224 -5.45 -14.06 -17.98
N LEU A 225 -4.20 -13.75 -17.56
CA LEU A 225 -3.76 -14.04 -16.20
C LEU A 225 -4.50 -13.17 -15.18
N VAL A 226 -4.74 -11.89 -15.48
CA VAL A 226 -5.49 -10.99 -14.59
C VAL A 226 -6.92 -11.49 -14.40
N ASN A 227 -7.58 -11.95 -15.48
CA ASN A 227 -8.92 -12.52 -15.41
C ASN A 227 -8.95 -13.82 -14.60
N ALA A 228 -7.99 -14.72 -14.82
CA ALA A 228 -7.85 -15.95 -14.02
C ALA A 228 -7.61 -15.66 -12.53
N LEU A 229 -6.84 -14.61 -12.21
CA LEU A 229 -6.67 -14.16 -10.83
C LEU A 229 -7.98 -13.60 -10.25
N ALA A 230 -8.73 -12.80 -11.03
CA ALA A 230 -10.00 -12.23 -10.60
C ALA A 230 -11.03 -13.31 -10.26
N GLU A 231 -11.09 -14.41 -11.03
CA GLU A 231 -11.96 -15.56 -10.77
C GLU A 231 -11.67 -16.24 -9.41
N ARG A 232 -10.44 -16.12 -8.92
CA ARG A 232 -10.04 -16.68 -7.62
C ARG A 232 -10.34 -15.76 -6.45
N VAL A 233 -10.55 -14.45 -6.68
CA VAL A 233 -10.98 -13.49 -5.67
C VAL A 233 -12.48 -13.60 -5.47
N ARG A 234 -12.88 -14.38 -4.46
CA ARG A 234 -14.29 -14.74 -4.25
C ARG A 234 -14.67 -14.80 -2.77
N ASN A 235 -15.97 -14.63 -2.50
CA ASN A 235 -16.54 -14.74 -1.15
C ASN A 235 -15.92 -13.77 -0.14
N ILE A 236 -15.61 -12.55 -0.59
CA ILE A 236 -15.10 -11.46 0.25
C ILE A 236 -15.99 -10.22 0.09
N HIS A 237 -15.74 -9.21 0.93
CA HIS A 237 -16.28 -7.87 0.73
C HIS A 237 -15.23 -7.03 -0.03
N TYR A 238 -15.61 -6.42 -1.16
CA TYR A 238 -14.69 -5.69 -2.02
C TYR A 238 -15.19 -4.26 -2.28
N LEU A 239 -14.42 -3.27 -1.83
CA LEU A 239 -14.66 -1.86 -2.09
C LEU A 239 -13.55 -1.30 -2.97
N VAL A 240 -13.92 -0.61 -4.03
CA VAL A 240 -13.00 0.13 -4.92
C VAL A 240 -13.34 1.62 -4.85
N LEU A 241 -12.35 2.43 -4.55
CA LEU A 241 -12.42 3.90 -4.58
C LEU A 241 -11.55 4.41 -5.71
N LYS A 242 -12.16 4.86 -6.81
CA LYS A 242 -11.47 5.42 -7.97
C LYS A 242 -11.41 6.94 -7.84
N ALA A 243 -10.21 7.52 -7.91
CA ALA A 243 -10.04 8.97 -8.06
C ALA A 243 -10.40 9.41 -9.50
N GLU A 244 -11.23 10.43 -9.63
CA GLU A 244 -11.71 10.87 -10.97
C GLU A 244 -10.57 11.37 -11.85
N LEU A 245 -9.62 12.11 -11.26
CA LEU A 245 -8.48 12.74 -11.96
C LEU A 245 -7.24 11.83 -12.01
N SER A 246 -7.45 10.51 -11.99
CA SER A 246 -6.39 9.51 -12.03
C SER A 246 -6.70 8.45 -13.08
N ASP A 247 -5.67 7.99 -13.79
CA ASP A 247 -5.78 6.99 -14.87
C ASP A 247 -5.40 5.56 -14.43
N TYR A 248 -5.07 5.35 -13.15
CA TYR A 248 -4.68 4.02 -12.65
C TYR A 248 -5.81 2.97 -12.71
N ILE A 249 -7.07 3.41 -12.60
CA ILE A 249 -8.23 2.58 -12.89
C ILE A 249 -8.90 3.06 -14.17
N ASN A 250 -8.75 2.30 -15.25
CA ASN A 250 -9.47 2.51 -16.49
C ASN A 250 -10.67 1.55 -16.51
N LEU A 251 -11.88 2.10 -16.33
CA LEU A 251 -13.11 1.29 -16.19
C LEU A 251 -13.42 0.47 -17.44
N GLU A 252 -13.10 0.97 -18.61
CA GLU A 252 -13.35 0.23 -19.87
C GLU A 252 -12.36 -0.94 -20.04
N LYS A 253 -11.07 -0.67 -19.87
CA LYS A 253 -10.04 -1.71 -19.99
C LYS A 253 -10.14 -2.79 -18.90
N GLN A 254 -10.65 -2.45 -17.72
CA GLN A 254 -10.78 -3.38 -16.58
C GLN A 254 -12.21 -3.87 -16.37
N LYS A 255 -13.10 -3.64 -17.33
CA LYS A 255 -14.53 -3.99 -17.25
C LYS A 255 -14.78 -5.47 -16.96
N GLU A 256 -14.03 -6.36 -17.61
CA GLU A 256 -14.15 -7.80 -17.41
C GLU A 256 -13.78 -8.20 -15.97
N VAL A 257 -12.63 -7.74 -15.48
CA VAL A 257 -12.18 -7.96 -14.09
C VAL A 257 -13.22 -7.44 -13.09
N ILE A 258 -13.74 -6.24 -13.31
CA ILE A 258 -14.76 -5.62 -12.45
C ILE A 258 -16.03 -6.47 -12.43
N ASN A 259 -16.47 -6.99 -13.57
CA ASN A 259 -17.65 -7.83 -13.66
C ASN A 259 -17.46 -9.17 -12.94
N VAL A 260 -16.30 -9.81 -13.11
CA VAL A 260 -15.94 -11.05 -12.40
C VAL A 260 -15.92 -10.82 -10.89
N LEU A 261 -15.28 -9.75 -10.43
CA LEU A 261 -15.23 -9.43 -8.99
C LEU A 261 -16.63 -9.15 -8.42
N ARG A 262 -17.49 -8.46 -9.18
CA ARG A 262 -18.88 -8.19 -8.77
C ARG A 262 -19.71 -9.46 -8.65
N ALA A 263 -19.52 -10.41 -9.57
CA ALA A 263 -20.26 -11.66 -9.58
C ALA A 263 -19.83 -12.64 -8.48
N ASN A 264 -18.54 -12.65 -8.13
CA ASN A 264 -17.95 -13.68 -7.27
C ASN A 264 -17.90 -13.30 -5.78
N ASN A 265 -18.20 -12.05 -5.41
CA ASN A 265 -17.99 -11.59 -4.05
C ASN A 265 -19.32 -11.28 -3.33
N HIS A 266 -19.30 -11.38 -1.99
CA HIS A 266 -20.49 -11.09 -1.16
C HIS A 266 -20.99 -9.67 -1.38
N THR A 267 -20.06 -8.74 -1.57
CA THR A 267 -20.34 -7.35 -1.87
C THR A 267 -19.23 -6.80 -2.74
N PHE A 268 -19.60 -6.10 -3.78
CA PHE A 268 -18.69 -5.31 -4.60
C PHE A 268 -19.24 -3.90 -4.78
N GLU A 269 -18.51 -2.91 -4.27
CA GLU A 269 -18.83 -1.50 -4.47
C GLU A 269 -17.69 -0.80 -5.20
N LEU A 270 -18.04 0.08 -6.14
CA LEU A 270 -17.11 0.98 -6.82
C LEU A 270 -17.63 2.40 -6.73
N HIS A 271 -16.83 3.28 -6.14
CA HIS A 271 -17.16 4.69 -5.97
C HIS A 271 -16.13 5.56 -6.70
N ILE A 272 -16.62 6.53 -7.48
CA ILE A 272 -15.78 7.55 -8.12
C ILE A 272 -15.70 8.76 -7.19
N LEU A 273 -14.49 9.06 -6.74
CA LEU A 273 -14.18 10.23 -5.92
C LEU A 273 -14.00 11.44 -6.84
N LYS A 274 -15.07 12.24 -6.98
CA LYS A 274 -15.10 13.41 -7.88
C LYS A 274 -14.03 14.42 -7.51
N ARG A 275 -13.31 14.95 -8.52
CA ARG A 275 -12.24 15.95 -8.40
C ARG A 275 -11.03 15.50 -7.56
N GLU A 276 -10.92 14.22 -7.23
CA GLU A 276 -9.79 13.69 -6.49
C GLU A 276 -8.69 13.18 -7.41
N LYS A 277 -7.44 13.37 -6.97
CA LYS A 277 -6.22 12.82 -7.54
C LYS A 277 -5.86 11.49 -6.89
N HIS A 278 -4.80 10.86 -7.35
CA HIS A 278 -4.33 9.53 -6.93
C HIS A 278 -4.24 9.34 -5.39
N HIS A 279 -3.79 10.34 -4.64
CA HIS A 279 -3.65 10.27 -3.18
C HIS A 279 -4.88 10.82 -2.42
N ALA A 280 -6.10 10.53 -2.91
CA ALA A 280 -7.34 11.00 -2.30
C ALA A 280 -7.46 10.67 -0.80
N HIS A 281 -6.94 9.53 -0.35
CA HIS A 281 -6.95 9.11 1.05
C HIS A 281 -6.08 9.97 1.98
N LEU A 282 -5.04 10.58 1.42
CA LEU A 282 -4.17 11.52 2.13
C LEU A 282 -4.70 12.95 2.02
N ASN A 283 -5.14 13.38 0.83
CA ASN A 283 -5.60 14.75 0.59
C ASN A 283 -6.99 15.01 1.19
N SER A 284 -7.94 14.09 1.00
CA SER A 284 -9.35 14.22 1.42
C SER A 284 -9.80 13.07 2.34
N PRO A 285 -9.14 12.85 3.50
CA PRO A 285 -9.32 11.67 4.33
C PRO A 285 -10.75 11.54 4.87
N HIS A 286 -11.43 12.62 5.20
CA HIS A 286 -12.82 12.59 5.70
C HIS A 286 -13.80 12.02 4.68
N ARG A 287 -13.62 12.38 3.42
CA ARG A 287 -14.45 11.89 2.32
C ARG A 287 -14.25 10.39 2.10
N VAL A 288 -13.00 9.94 2.10
CA VAL A 288 -12.65 8.53 1.98
C VAL A 288 -13.15 7.75 3.20
N ALA A 289 -12.92 8.27 4.42
CA ALA A 289 -13.38 7.66 5.66
C ALA A 289 -14.90 7.45 5.70
N ALA A 290 -15.69 8.41 5.24
CA ALA A 290 -17.15 8.28 5.23
C ALA A 290 -17.62 7.05 4.44
N ILE A 291 -17.02 6.79 3.27
CA ILE A 291 -17.35 5.61 2.45
C ILE A 291 -16.82 4.33 3.10
N VAL A 292 -15.57 4.35 3.54
CA VAL A 292 -14.93 3.18 4.18
C VAL A 292 -15.68 2.76 5.45
N VAL A 293 -16.01 3.70 6.34
CA VAL A 293 -16.72 3.41 7.59
C VAL A 293 -18.11 2.85 7.32
N ARG A 294 -18.85 3.42 6.35
CA ARG A 294 -20.14 2.87 5.92
C ARG A 294 -19.99 1.42 5.44
N PHE A 295 -19.00 1.16 4.60
CA PHE A 295 -18.71 -0.19 4.08
C PHE A 295 -18.35 -1.17 5.20
N LEU A 296 -17.50 -0.76 6.14
CA LEU A 296 -17.13 -1.57 7.30
C LEU A 296 -18.36 -1.92 8.17
N ARG A 297 -19.24 -0.96 8.41
CA ARG A 297 -20.49 -1.20 9.17
C ARG A 297 -21.40 -2.21 8.47
N MET A 298 -21.53 -2.11 7.16
CA MET A 298 -22.32 -3.07 6.36
C MET A 298 -21.69 -4.48 6.43
N ALA A 299 -20.40 -4.59 6.21
CA ALA A 299 -19.70 -5.89 6.14
C ALA A 299 -19.60 -6.59 7.50
N TYR A 300 -19.49 -5.85 8.60
CA TYR A 300 -19.37 -6.42 9.96
C TYR A 300 -20.65 -6.29 10.81
N GLY A 301 -21.61 -5.46 10.40
CA GLY A 301 -22.86 -5.20 11.15
C GLY A 301 -23.94 -6.28 11.00
N GLY A 302 -23.85 -7.11 9.96
CA GLY A 302 -24.82 -8.19 9.68
C GLY A 302 -24.62 -9.48 10.49
N GLY A 303 -23.58 -9.57 11.31
CA GLY A 303 -23.29 -10.71 12.15
C GLY A 303 -22.63 -10.30 13.45
N ARG A 304 -23.19 -10.70 14.60
CA ARG A 304 -22.49 -10.73 15.89
C ARG A 304 -21.35 -11.75 15.79
N THR A 305 -20.29 -11.44 15.04
CA THR A 305 -19.10 -12.29 14.99
C THR A 305 -18.11 -11.81 16.04
N ASN A 306 -17.93 -12.61 17.06
CA ASN A 306 -16.81 -12.57 17.99
C ASN A 306 -15.48 -12.71 17.24
N ASN A 307 -14.98 -11.64 16.64
CA ASN A 307 -13.62 -11.57 16.05
C ASN A 307 -12.59 -11.21 17.12
N LYS A 308 -12.63 -11.91 18.27
CA LYS A 308 -11.52 -11.88 19.22
C LYS A 308 -10.29 -12.51 18.58
N LEU A 309 -9.13 -11.92 18.80
CA LEU A 309 -7.85 -12.52 18.44
C LEU A 309 -7.75 -13.91 19.07
N ASN A 310 -7.83 -14.97 18.27
CA ASN A 310 -7.37 -16.29 18.65
C ASN A 310 -5.86 -16.35 18.41
N GLY A 311 -5.11 -15.80 19.34
CA GLY A 311 -3.66 -15.79 19.37
C GLY A 311 -3.21 -14.92 20.53
N LYS A 312 -2.46 -15.47 21.45
CA LYS A 312 -1.78 -14.70 22.51
C LYS A 312 -0.84 -13.69 21.86
N LEU A 313 -0.85 -12.45 22.38
CA LEU A 313 0.16 -11.43 22.13
C LEU A 313 1.56 -11.94 22.45
#